data_42e04cbe1a7ea124adfa5e5607e6b9f5
#
_entry.id   42e04cbe1a7ea124adfa5e5607e6b9f5
#
_cell.length_a   1.000
_cell.length_b   1.000
_cell.length_c   1.000
_cell.angle_alpha   90.00
_cell.angle_beta   90.00
_cell.angle_gamma   90.00
#
_symmetry.space_group_name_H-M   'P 1'
#
loop_
_entity.id
_entity.type
_entity.pdbx_description
1 polymer ?
#
loop_
_entity_poly.entity_id
_entity_poly.type
_entity_poly.pdbx_seq_one_letter_code
_entity_poly.pdbx_strand_id
1 'polypeptide(L)'
;MRRAFKFEELLAWVSSKTHPDAETIKKLQKQVEELSMAEQTEENRTEFLAASKKLDDILLKQEIYWAQRSQIAWLKHGDKNTKFFHSKASQRQRRNMIHGVRDQQNIWVDEVEDIANVATNYFENLFSLGSCDRMEECLEAMQHKVTPDMKEIPSRDYSAEEIKAVLFQMGPTKAPGPYSMNALFYQKFWHIVGDDVIAVVLDFLNSGNMNFELNYTNIVLIPKNKSPERMSDYRPISLCNIIYKIIFKVMANRLKQILPNLISPTQSAFVPSRLITDNVLVAYETLHSMHCKKKGKKGALGLKLDINKAYDRVKWAFLEKIMYNLGFPEAWIERVMSCVSTLSFSIRINGKAYGNIIPTTGLRQGDPLLLYLFLLCAKRFTTLLTRAKEEGRLHGVSLCRRAPRITHLLFDDDSLLFCQANQEEVQCITDTLQLYAASSGQCINFEKSSVYFSSNMEVAHREGTIAALGVKDVESFESYLGLPTLIGWAKYQTFSFLKDQVWKKI
;
A
#
# COMPACT_ATOMS: atom_id res chain seq x y z
N MET A 1 -25.22 15.40 15.43
CA MET A 1 -24.58 15.51 16.74
C MET A 1 -25.05 14.50 17.80
N ARG A 2 -26.34 14.24 18.02
CA ARG A 2 -26.78 13.31 19.11
C ARG A 2 -26.48 11.81 18.88
N ARG A 3 -26.11 11.33 17.70
CA ARG A 3 -25.82 9.91 17.41
C ARG A 3 -24.31 9.55 17.46
N ALA A 4 -23.40 10.50 17.36
CA ALA A 4 -21.96 10.28 17.54
C ALA A 4 -21.61 9.85 18.98
N PHE A 5 -22.41 10.27 19.97
CA PHE A 5 -22.23 9.98 21.39
C PHE A 5 -22.30 8.48 21.76
N LYS A 6 -23.00 7.65 20.98
CA LYS A 6 -23.05 6.20 21.24
C LYS A 6 -21.71 5.49 20.96
N PHE A 7 -20.83 6.11 20.20
CA PHE A 7 -19.53 5.55 19.88
C PHE A 7 -18.55 5.64 21.06
N GLU A 8 -18.55 6.74 21.80
CA GLU A 8 -17.72 6.89 23.01
C GLU A 8 -18.18 5.96 24.13
N GLU A 9 -19.49 5.79 24.32
CA GLU A 9 -20.05 4.81 25.27
C GLU A 9 -19.63 3.38 24.90
N LEU A 10 -19.62 3.03 23.62
CA LEU A 10 -19.17 1.72 23.11
C LEU A 10 -17.65 1.52 23.33
N LEU A 11 -16.85 2.56 23.14
CA LEU A 11 -15.41 2.52 23.41
C LEU A 11 -15.13 2.38 24.93
N ALA A 12 -15.83 3.12 25.75
CA ALA A 12 -15.77 2.99 27.20
C ALA A 12 -16.18 1.58 27.66
N TRP A 13 -17.23 1.02 27.07
CA TRP A 13 -17.67 -0.35 27.33
C TRP A 13 -16.63 -1.39 26.88
N VAL A 14 -16.03 -1.24 25.67
CA VAL A 14 -14.96 -2.13 25.19
C VAL A 14 -13.73 -2.05 26.08
N SER A 15 -13.34 -0.86 26.52
CA SER A 15 -12.18 -0.67 27.40
C SER A 15 -12.42 -1.23 28.82
N SER A 16 -13.70 -1.27 29.27
CA SER A 16 -14.08 -1.85 30.56
C SER A 16 -14.13 -3.37 30.57
N LYS A 17 -14.12 -4.02 29.39
CA LYS A 17 -14.10 -5.50 29.27
C LYS A 17 -12.68 -6.01 29.41
N THR A 18 -12.34 -6.50 30.59
CA THR A 18 -11.11 -7.25 30.81
C THR A 18 -11.13 -8.52 29.98
N HIS A 19 -9.97 -8.90 29.42
CA HIS A 19 -9.78 -10.23 28.85
C HIS A 19 -10.13 -11.27 29.91
N PRO A 20 -10.77 -12.41 29.55
CA PRO A 20 -10.88 -13.54 30.45
C PRO A 20 -9.44 -13.92 30.83
N ASP A 21 -9.08 -13.68 32.08
CA ASP A 21 -7.74 -13.97 32.55
C ASP A 21 -7.55 -15.48 32.67
N ALA A 22 -6.29 -15.92 32.72
CA ALA A 22 -5.94 -17.33 32.84
C ALA A 22 -6.50 -17.93 34.15
N GLU A 23 -6.80 -17.11 35.14
CA GLU A 23 -7.35 -17.54 36.42
C GLU A 23 -8.83 -17.95 36.33
N THR A 24 -9.63 -17.15 35.57
CA THR A 24 -11.03 -17.50 35.29
C THR A 24 -11.15 -18.81 34.52
N ILE A 25 -10.26 -19.01 33.52
CA ILE A 25 -10.22 -20.29 32.75
C ILE A 25 -9.86 -21.46 33.66
N LYS A 26 -8.83 -21.30 34.51
CA LYS A 26 -8.44 -22.36 35.46
C LYS A 26 -9.55 -22.71 36.46
N LYS A 27 -10.26 -21.70 36.99
CA LYS A 27 -11.40 -21.91 37.89
C LYS A 27 -12.52 -22.70 37.22
N LEU A 28 -12.88 -22.34 35.98
CA LEU A 28 -13.91 -23.03 35.20
C LEU A 28 -13.47 -24.44 34.81
N GLN A 29 -12.21 -24.67 34.43
CA GLN A 29 -11.66 -25.97 34.15
C GLN A 29 -11.75 -26.90 35.37
N LYS A 30 -11.35 -26.41 36.56
CA LYS A 30 -11.46 -27.13 37.80
C LYS A 30 -12.92 -27.44 38.15
N GLN A 31 -13.83 -26.52 38.00
CA GLN A 31 -15.26 -26.73 38.23
C GLN A 31 -15.85 -27.79 37.29
N VAL A 32 -15.49 -27.77 36.00
CA VAL A 32 -15.93 -28.80 35.03
C VAL A 32 -15.37 -30.16 35.40
N GLU A 33 -14.11 -30.23 35.84
CA GLU A 33 -13.47 -31.47 36.29
C GLU A 33 -14.14 -32.03 37.56
N GLU A 34 -14.39 -31.20 38.56
CA GLU A 34 -15.09 -31.57 39.81
C GLU A 34 -16.51 -32.07 39.51
N LEU A 35 -17.26 -31.38 38.66
CA LEU A 35 -18.62 -31.82 38.30
C LEU A 35 -18.63 -33.08 37.41
N SER A 36 -17.57 -33.33 36.65
CA SER A 36 -17.44 -34.55 35.85
C SER A 36 -17.20 -35.82 36.71
N MET A 37 -16.63 -35.62 37.91
CA MET A 37 -16.37 -36.71 38.88
C MET A 37 -17.47 -36.88 39.94
N ALA A 38 -18.42 -35.92 40.00
CA ALA A 38 -19.52 -35.97 40.95
C ALA A 38 -20.61 -36.99 40.54
N GLU A 39 -21.46 -37.41 41.50
CA GLU A 39 -22.61 -38.25 41.18
C GLU A 39 -23.49 -37.67 40.12
N GLN A 40 -23.96 -38.52 39.17
CA GLN A 40 -24.76 -38.10 38.02
C GLN A 40 -26.21 -37.81 38.43
N THR A 41 -26.43 -36.78 39.22
CA THR A 41 -27.76 -36.23 39.47
C THR A 41 -28.17 -35.28 38.33
N GLU A 42 -29.46 -35.08 38.09
CA GLU A 42 -29.96 -34.12 37.09
C GLU A 42 -29.43 -32.69 37.35
N GLU A 43 -29.26 -32.34 38.62
CA GLU A 43 -28.73 -31.03 39.04
C GLU A 43 -27.26 -30.88 38.68
N ASN A 44 -26.42 -31.84 39.01
CA ASN A 44 -25.00 -31.87 38.64
C ASN A 44 -24.77 -31.91 37.14
N ARG A 45 -25.65 -32.57 36.38
CA ARG A 45 -25.61 -32.60 34.93
C ARG A 45 -25.93 -31.26 34.29
N THR A 46 -26.93 -30.55 34.81
CA THR A 46 -27.29 -29.22 34.32
C THR A 46 -26.17 -28.18 34.64
N GLU A 47 -25.56 -28.24 35.83
CA GLU A 47 -24.42 -27.43 36.20
C GLU A 47 -23.19 -27.73 35.36
N PHE A 48 -22.88 -29.01 35.10
CA PHE A 48 -21.80 -29.40 34.22
C PHE A 48 -21.96 -28.85 32.82
N LEU A 49 -23.14 -29.00 32.22
CA LEU A 49 -23.42 -28.47 30.89
C LEU A 49 -23.29 -26.95 30.83
N ALA A 50 -23.77 -26.22 31.84
CA ALA A 50 -23.68 -24.78 31.95
C ALA A 50 -22.22 -24.33 32.11
N ALA A 51 -21.42 -24.95 32.95
CA ALA A 51 -20.02 -24.67 33.19
C ALA A 51 -19.16 -24.97 31.93
N SER A 52 -19.40 -26.15 31.31
CA SER A 52 -18.74 -26.57 30.08
C SER A 52 -19.02 -25.59 28.94
N LYS A 53 -20.28 -25.19 28.72
CA LYS A 53 -20.65 -24.20 27.72
C LYS A 53 -19.96 -22.83 27.95
N LYS A 54 -19.91 -22.40 29.22
CA LYS A 54 -19.26 -21.12 29.59
C LYS A 54 -17.74 -21.21 29.38
N LEU A 55 -17.12 -22.32 29.63
CA LEU A 55 -15.70 -22.59 29.36
C LEU A 55 -15.43 -22.56 27.85
N ASP A 56 -16.24 -23.25 27.04
CA ASP A 56 -16.12 -23.29 25.59
C ASP A 56 -16.27 -21.87 24.96
N ASP A 57 -17.22 -21.09 25.45
CA ASP A 57 -17.42 -19.70 25.00
C ASP A 57 -16.19 -18.80 25.30
N ILE A 58 -15.57 -19.00 26.45
CA ILE A 58 -14.37 -18.24 26.85
C ILE A 58 -13.15 -18.69 26.02
N LEU A 59 -12.96 -19.98 25.85
CA LEU A 59 -11.88 -20.54 25.04
C LEU A 59 -12.00 -20.12 23.57
N LEU A 60 -13.21 -20.12 23.01
CA LEU A 60 -13.46 -19.63 21.65
C LEU A 60 -13.13 -18.12 21.49
N LYS A 61 -13.51 -17.30 22.45
CA LYS A 61 -13.15 -15.88 22.46
C LYS A 61 -11.63 -15.69 22.53
N GLN A 62 -10.94 -16.48 23.34
CA GLN A 62 -9.49 -16.44 23.47
C GLN A 62 -8.81 -16.88 22.15
N GLU A 63 -9.29 -17.95 21.52
CA GLU A 63 -8.79 -18.40 20.22
C GLU A 63 -8.94 -17.32 19.14
N ILE A 64 -10.14 -16.76 18.99
CA ILE A 64 -10.39 -15.66 18.02
C ILE A 64 -9.45 -14.47 18.25
N TYR A 65 -9.24 -14.11 19.52
CA TYR A 65 -8.36 -13.01 19.90
C TYR A 65 -6.92 -13.25 19.47
N TRP A 66 -6.35 -14.42 19.76
CA TRP A 66 -4.97 -14.74 19.43
C TRP A 66 -4.78 -15.04 17.94
N ALA A 67 -5.74 -15.70 17.29
CA ALA A 67 -5.75 -15.91 15.85
C ALA A 67 -5.70 -14.58 15.08
N GLN A 68 -6.53 -13.61 15.49
CA GLN A 68 -6.52 -12.28 14.88
C GLN A 68 -5.16 -11.58 15.04
N ARG A 69 -4.53 -11.65 16.22
CA ARG A 69 -3.23 -11.02 16.48
C ARG A 69 -2.06 -11.71 15.79
N SER A 70 -2.13 -13.00 15.62
CA SER A 70 -1.12 -13.78 14.90
C SER A 70 -1.07 -13.45 13.41
N GLN A 71 -2.19 -12.99 12.82
CA GLN A 71 -2.39 -12.74 11.38
C GLN A 71 -2.12 -13.99 10.51
N ILE A 72 -2.31 -15.18 11.05
CA ILE A 72 -2.15 -16.45 10.33
C ILE A 72 -3.50 -16.82 9.73
N ALA A 73 -3.60 -16.76 8.41
CA ALA A 73 -4.87 -16.96 7.68
C ALA A 73 -5.10 -18.40 7.22
N TRP A 74 -4.06 -19.22 7.13
CA TRP A 74 -4.15 -20.56 6.54
C TRP A 74 -4.72 -21.63 7.49
N LEU A 75 -4.68 -21.40 8.82
CA LEU A 75 -5.30 -22.26 9.83
C LEU A 75 -6.79 -21.92 10.03
N LYS A 76 -7.58 -21.86 8.95
CA LYS A 76 -9.02 -21.57 9.07
C LYS A 76 -9.85 -22.74 9.60
N HIS A 77 -9.34 -23.97 9.54
CA HIS A 77 -10.06 -25.23 9.87
C HIS A 77 -9.19 -26.28 10.56
N GLY A 78 -8.15 -25.88 11.27
CA GLY A 78 -7.27 -26.79 11.99
C GLY A 78 -7.46 -26.71 13.51
N ASP A 79 -6.75 -27.60 14.20
CA ASP A 79 -6.69 -27.76 15.64
C ASP A 79 -6.69 -26.42 16.40
N LYS A 80 -7.48 -26.30 17.45
CA LYS A 80 -7.60 -25.11 18.33
C LYS A 80 -6.28 -24.84 19.08
N ASN A 81 -5.22 -24.48 18.33
CA ASN A 81 -3.88 -24.31 18.88
C ASN A 81 -3.63 -22.86 19.36
N THR A 82 -4.29 -22.51 20.46
CA THR A 82 -4.13 -21.21 21.13
C THR A 82 -2.68 -20.90 21.50
N LYS A 83 -1.90 -21.90 21.89
CA LYS A 83 -0.46 -21.73 22.22
C LYS A 83 0.35 -21.30 21.01
N PHE A 84 0.07 -21.85 19.84
CA PHE A 84 0.71 -21.48 18.59
C PHE A 84 0.40 -20.03 18.21
N PHE A 85 -0.87 -19.64 18.22
CA PHE A 85 -1.27 -18.27 17.90
C PHE A 85 -0.71 -17.26 18.90
N HIS A 86 -0.70 -17.60 20.19
CA HIS A 86 -0.09 -16.77 21.23
C HIS A 86 1.41 -16.58 21.01
N SER A 87 2.15 -17.68 20.74
CA SER A 87 3.57 -17.65 20.45
C SER A 87 3.87 -16.76 19.23
N LYS A 88 3.12 -16.92 18.14
CA LYS A 88 3.28 -16.11 16.92
C LYS A 88 2.93 -14.64 17.13
N ALA A 89 1.88 -14.35 17.88
CA ALA A 89 1.50 -12.98 18.22
C ALA A 89 2.59 -12.29 19.07
N SER A 90 3.10 -12.99 20.09
CA SER A 90 4.18 -12.50 20.95
C SER A 90 5.50 -12.31 20.19
N GLN A 91 5.86 -13.23 19.28
CA GLN A 91 7.02 -13.10 18.41
C GLN A 91 6.89 -11.87 17.50
N ARG A 92 5.70 -11.66 16.93
CA ARG A 92 5.42 -10.48 16.09
C ARG A 92 5.48 -9.19 16.89
N GLN A 93 4.93 -9.16 18.09
CA GLN A 93 5.00 -8.01 18.99
C GLN A 93 6.44 -7.64 19.32
N ARG A 94 7.27 -8.64 19.73
CA ARG A 94 8.71 -8.42 20.00
C ARG A 94 9.46 -7.90 18.78
N ARG A 95 9.19 -8.46 17.59
CA ARG A 95 9.82 -8.04 16.34
C ARG A 95 9.46 -6.61 15.95
N ASN A 96 8.24 -6.17 16.24
CA ASN A 96 7.77 -4.84 15.87
C ASN A 96 8.00 -3.80 16.98
N MET A 97 8.52 -4.21 18.13
CA MET A 97 8.87 -3.31 19.21
C MET A 97 10.07 -2.46 18.82
N ILE A 98 9.97 -1.16 19.00
CA ILE A 98 11.04 -0.20 18.71
C ILE A 98 11.81 -0.01 20.00
N HIS A 99 13.04 -0.51 20.04
CA HIS A 99 13.93 -0.43 21.21
C HIS A 99 14.79 0.82 21.20
N GLY A 100 15.00 1.42 20.04
CA GLY A 100 15.77 2.63 19.86
C GLY A 100 15.89 2.97 18.38
N VAL A 101 16.30 4.18 18.09
CA VAL A 101 16.54 4.68 16.74
C VAL A 101 17.69 5.69 16.73
N ARG A 102 18.28 5.93 15.58
CA ARG A 102 19.23 7.03 15.37
C ARG A 102 18.49 8.29 14.96
N ASP A 103 18.82 9.38 15.62
CA ASP A 103 18.33 10.71 15.28
C ASP A 103 19.01 11.27 13.99
N GLN A 104 18.75 12.54 13.67
CA GLN A 104 19.36 13.22 12.51
C GLN A 104 20.87 13.43 12.65
N GLN A 105 21.39 13.49 13.86
CA GLN A 105 22.82 13.58 14.19
C GLN A 105 23.49 12.22 14.27
N ASN A 106 22.77 11.12 13.92
CA ASN A 106 23.22 9.73 14.00
C ASN A 106 23.49 9.24 15.43
N ILE A 107 22.94 9.91 16.46
CA ILE A 107 22.99 9.53 17.86
C ILE A 107 21.89 8.50 18.12
N TRP A 108 22.23 7.44 18.88
CA TRP A 108 21.25 6.43 19.27
C TRP A 108 20.40 6.95 20.45
N VAL A 109 19.08 6.88 20.30
CA VAL A 109 18.10 7.21 21.35
C VAL A 109 17.21 6.01 21.61
N ASP A 110 16.92 5.69 22.87
CA ASP A 110 16.15 4.54 23.34
C ASP A 110 15.03 4.90 24.32
N GLU A 111 15.03 6.11 24.85
CA GLU A 111 13.89 6.61 25.60
C GLU A 111 12.66 6.79 24.70
N VAL A 112 11.50 6.33 25.17
CA VAL A 112 10.27 6.30 24.37
C VAL A 112 9.85 7.69 23.88
N GLU A 113 10.03 8.72 24.71
CA GLU A 113 9.70 10.11 24.37
C GLU A 113 10.62 10.65 23.27
N ASP A 114 11.92 10.32 23.32
CA ASP A 114 12.91 10.74 22.32
C ASP A 114 12.69 10.00 20.99
N ILE A 115 12.40 8.70 21.05
CA ILE A 115 12.00 7.93 19.86
C ILE A 115 10.74 8.56 19.23
N ALA A 116 9.76 8.96 20.05
CA ALA A 116 8.55 9.58 19.55
C ALA A 116 8.82 10.96 18.90
N ASN A 117 9.71 11.76 19.49
CA ASN A 117 10.15 13.04 18.93
C ASN A 117 10.88 12.86 17.60
N VAL A 118 11.82 11.92 17.52
CA VAL A 118 12.54 11.59 16.27
C VAL A 118 11.55 11.13 15.19
N ALA A 119 10.59 10.28 15.55
CA ALA A 119 9.57 9.81 14.63
C ALA A 119 8.65 10.94 14.13
N THR A 120 8.15 11.77 15.06
CA THR A 120 7.25 12.88 14.71
C THR A 120 7.95 13.86 13.77
N ASN A 121 9.15 14.32 14.11
CA ASN A 121 9.94 15.23 13.29
C ASN A 121 10.25 14.64 11.91
N TYR A 122 10.57 13.34 11.83
CA TYR A 122 10.83 12.67 10.56
C TYR A 122 9.60 12.67 9.65
N PHE A 123 8.43 12.35 10.19
CA PHE A 123 7.20 12.27 9.39
C PHE A 123 6.61 13.65 9.09
N GLU A 124 6.76 14.65 9.98
CA GLU A 124 6.44 16.05 9.66
C GLU A 124 7.24 16.55 8.46
N ASN A 125 8.55 16.31 8.44
CA ASN A 125 9.41 16.66 7.32
C ASN A 125 9.05 15.87 6.04
N LEU A 126 8.70 14.57 6.18
CA LEU A 126 8.34 13.74 5.04
C LEU A 126 7.04 14.19 4.37
N PHE A 127 6.05 14.59 5.17
CA PHE A 127 4.71 15.00 4.73
C PHE A 127 4.57 16.53 4.57
N SER A 128 5.67 17.27 4.62
CA SER A 128 5.68 18.70 4.33
C SER A 128 5.85 18.98 2.84
N LEU A 129 5.17 20.03 2.38
CA LEU A 129 5.20 20.45 0.98
C LEU A 129 6.58 21.03 0.63
N GLY A 130 7.24 20.47 -0.38
CA GLY A 130 8.32 21.15 -1.10
C GLY A 130 7.77 22.10 -2.15
N SER A 131 8.64 22.91 -2.79
CA SER A 131 8.25 23.78 -3.90
C SER A 131 7.53 23.01 -5.03
N CYS A 132 6.51 23.63 -5.62
CA CYS A 132 5.76 23.10 -6.77
C CYS A 132 6.23 23.76 -8.05
N ASP A 133 7.47 23.48 -8.46
CA ASP A 133 8.06 24.08 -9.63
C ASP A 133 7.66 23.32 -10.91
N ARG A 134 7.57 24.03 -12.03
CA ARG A 134 7.35 23.47 -13.37
C ARG A 134 6.06 22.64 -13.55
N MET A 135 5.05 22.82 -12.66
CA MET A 135 3.81 22.02 -12.73
C MET A 135 3.02 22.27 -14.01
N GLU A 136 2.93 23.52 -14.44
CA GLU A 136 2.21 23.89 -15.67
C GLU A 136 2.86 23.29 -16.90
N GLU A 137 4.17 23.38 -17.01
CA GLU A 137 4.95 22.74 -18.06
C GLU A 137 4.76 21.20 -18.07
N CYS A 138 4.80 20.58 -16.88
CA CYS A 138 4.57 19.16 -16.77
C CYS A 138 3.17 18.76 -17.23
N LEU A 139 2.15 19.54 -16.98
CA LEU A 139 0.74 19.23 -17.29
C LEU A 139 0.30 19.75 -18.66
N GLU A 140 1.15 20.49 -19.38
CA GLU A 140 0.88 21.02 -20.71
C GLU A 140 0.45 19.90 -21.69
N ALA A 141 -0.51 20.21 -22.55
CA ALA A 141 -1.02 19.31 -23.59
C ALA A 141 -1.56 17.95 -23.07
N MET A 142 -1.96 17.89 -21.81
CA MET A 142 -2.64 16.71 -21.29
C MET A 142 -4.06 16.63 -21.86
N GLN A 143 -4.40 15.53 -22.52
CA GLN A 143 -5.71 15.35 -23.14
C GLN A 143 -6.77 14.89 -22.12
N HIS A 144 -7.98 15.38 -22.28
CA HIS A 144 -9.16 14.82 -21.59
C HIS A 144 -9.36 13.37 -22.01
N LYS A 145 -9.33 12.46 -21.06
CA LYS A 145 -9.48 11.01 -21.26
C LYS A 145 -10.81 10.48 -20.73
N VAL A 146 -11.42 11.19 -19.78
CA VAL A 146 -12.71 10.83 -19.20
C VAL A 146 -13.81 11.26 -20.16
N THR A 147 -14.42 10.29 -20.82
CA THR A 147 -15.55 10.52 -21.75
C THR A 147 -16.84 10.86 -20.99
N PRO A 148 -17.88 11.39 -21.65
CA PRO A 148 -19.17 11.64 -21.02
C PRO A 148 -19.73 10.42 -20.30
N ASP A 149 -19.71 9.23 -20.93
CA ASP A 149 -20.18 7.96 -20.34
C ASP A 149 -19.36 7.58 -19.09
N MET A 150 -18.04 7.82 -19.09
CA MET A 150 -17.22 7.59 -17.92
C MET A 150 -17.53 8.56 -16.78
N LYS A 151 -18.00 9.78 -17.07
CA LYS A 151 -18.39 10.76 -16.04
C LYS A 151 -19.64 10.34 -15.27
N GLU A 152 -20.50 9.57 -15.87
CA GLU A 152 -21.70 9.07 -15.20
C GLU A 152 -21.36 8.20 -13.99
N ILE A 153 -20.32 7.35 -14.08
CA ILE A 153 -19.96 6.39 -13.01
C ILE A 153 -19.63 7.10 -11.69
N PRO A 154 -18.70 8.08 -11.62
CA PRO A 154 -18.45 8.83 -10.40
C PRO A 154 -19.58 9.79 -10.01
N SER A 155 -20.47 10.18 -10.94
CA SER A 155 -21.51 11.19 -10.71
C SER A 155 -22.86 10.62 -10.29
N ARG A 156 -23.14 9.32 -10.55
CA ARG A 156 -24.40 8.71 -10.18
C ARG A 156 -24.64 8.72 -8.67
N ASP A 157 -25.88 8.71 -8.24
CA ASP A 157 -26.27 8.67 -6.84
C ASP A 157 -25.65 7.47 -6.10
N TYR A 158 -25.34 7.67 -4.84
CA TYR A 158 -24.81 6.62 -3.97
C TYR A 158 -25.97 5.89 -3.27
N SER A 159 -25.89 4.55 -3.21
CA SER A 159 -26.95 3.75 -2.62
C SER A 159 -26.53 3.02 -1.35
N ALA A 160 -27.51 2.69 -0.52
CA ALA A 160 -27.32 1.89 0.69
C ALA A 160 -26.77 0.49 0.39
N GLU A 161 -27.20 -0.10 -0.73
CA GLU A 161 -26.75 -1.43 -1.20
C GLU A 161 -25.27 -1.40 -1.56
N GLU A 162 -24.81 -0.33 -2.23
CA GLU A 162 -23.39 -0.14 -2.58
C GLU A 162 -22.53 -0.05 -1.32
N ILE A 163 -22.97 0.71 -0.31
CA ILE A 163 -22.28 0.86 0.98
C ILE A 163 -22.22 -0.47 1.72
N LYS A 164 -23.33 -1.20 1.81
CA LYS A 164 -23.40 -2.53 2.42
C LYS A 164 -22.47 -3.51 1.71
N ALA A 165 -22.53 -3.58 0.39
CA ALA A 165 -21.69 -4.46 -0.42
C ALA A 165 -20.21 -4.20 -0.18
N VAL A 166 -19.80 -2.93 -0.09
CA VAL A 166 -18.42 -2.52 0.20
C VAL A 166 -17.97 -3.01 1.58
N LEU A 167 -18.78 -2.84 2.62
CA LEU A 167 -18.44 -3.34 3.96
C LEU A 167 -18.21 -4.87 3.95
N PHE A 168 -19.07 -5.63 3.26
CA PHE A 168 -18.95 -7.08 3.20
C PHE A 168 -17.79 -7.57 2.29
N GLN A 169 -17.26 -6.72 1.41
CA GLN A 169 -15.99 -6.98 0.68
C GLN A 169 -14.74 -6.80 1.56
N MET A 170 -14.86 -6.13 2.71
CA MET A 170 -13.72 -5.88 3.58
C MET A 170 -13.35 -7.11 4.39
N GLY A 171 -12.03 -7.36 4.52
CA GLY A 171 -11.55 -8.44 5.38
C GLY A 171 -11.94 -8.22 6.85
N PRO A 172 -12.69 -9.16 7.46
CA PRO A 172 -13.33 -8.97 8.76
C PRO A 172 -12.34 -8.69 9.89
N THR A 173 -11.17 -9.32 9.87
CA THR A 173 -10.18 -9.30 10.95
C THR A 173 -8.99 -8.36 10.69
N LYS A 174 -9.07 -7.50 9.67
CA LYS A 174 -8.02 -6.50 9.42
C LYS A 174 -7.90 -5.53 10.59
N ALA A 175 -6.68 -5.01 10.79
CA ALA A 175 -6.38 -4.09 11.88
C ALA A 175 -7.34 -2.88 11.87
N PRO A 176 -7.95 -2.57 13.03
CA PRO A 176 -8.85 -1.44 13.16
C PRO A 176 -8.08 -0.11 13.18
N GLY A 177 -8.81 0.97 12.92
CA GLY A 177 -8.34 2.34 13.12
C GLY A 177 -8.33 2.77 14.60
N PRO A 178 -8.26 4.10 14.85
CA PRO A 178 -8.21 4.65 16.20
C PRO A 178 -9.32 4.18 17.14
N TYR A 179 -10.52 3.99 16.61
CA TYR A 179 -11.68 3.53 17.39
C TYR A 179 -11.72 2.03 17.70
N SER A 180 -10.66 1.29 17.40
CA SER A 180 -10.48 -0.12 17.76
C SER A 180 -11.56 -1.10 17.24
N MET A 181 -12.52 -0.65 16.43
CA MET A 181 -13.54 -1.49 15.81
C MET A 181 -13.10 -1.95 14.43
N ASN A 182 -13.13 -3.26 14.18
CA ASN A 182 -12.81 -3.86 12.88
C ASN A 182 -14.07 -4.05 12.02
N ALA A 183 -13.90 -4.45 10.76
CA ALA A 183 -15.02 -4.67 9.86
C ALA A 183 -15.96 -5.77 10.34
N LEU A 184 -15.46 -6.79 11.06
CA LEU A 184 -16.27 -7.87 11.61
C LEU A 184 -17.37 -7.37 12.55
N PHE A 185 -17.09 -6.34 13.36
CA PHE A 185 -18.11 -5.73 14.23
C PHE A 185 -19.27 -5.19 13.39
N TYR A 186 -19.00 -4.38 12.40
CA TYR A 186 -20.03 -3.78 11.53
C TYR A 186 -20.77 -4.84 10.70
N GLN A 187 -20.07 -5.88 10.23
CA GLN A 187 -20.69 -6.98 9.48
C GLN A 187 -21.63 -7.80 10.36
N LYS A 188 -21.23 -8.16 11.59
CA LYS A 188 -22.07 -8.94 12.53
C LYS A 188 -23.29 -8.17 13.03
N PHE A 189 -23.11 -6.90 13.35
CA PHE A 189 -24.14 -6.05 13.93
C PHE A 189 -24.78 -5.11 12.91
N TRP A 190 -24.69 -5.45 11.60
CA TRP A 190 -25.24 -4.62 10.55
C TRP A 190 -26.72 -4.29 10.75
N HIS A 191 -27.52 -5.24 11.26
CA HIS A 191 -28.95 -5.05 11.56
C HIS A 191 -29.23 -4.00 12.66
N ILE A 192 -28.20 -3.61 13.43
CA ILE A 192 -28.29 -2.59 14.49
C ILE A 192 -27.69 -1.27 14.01
N VAL A 193 -26.48 -1.32 13.44
CA VAL A 193 -25.68 -0.13 13.13
C VAL A 193 -25.76 0.29 11.66
N GLY A 194 -26.38 -0.51 10.81
CA GLY A 194 -26.35 -0.32 9.36
C GLY A 194 -26.91 1.02 8.90
N ASP A 195 -28.06 1.42 9.44
CA ASP A 195 -28.70 2.68 9.06
C ASP A 195 -27.85 3.89 9.47
N ASP A 196 -27.22 3.86 10.64
CA ASP A 196 -26.33 4.93 11.10
C ASP A 196 -25.07 5.00 10.22
N VAL A 197 -24.48 3.85 9.84
CA VAL A 197 -23.34 3.79 8.93
C VAL A 197 -23.70 4.34 7.55
N ILE A 198 -24.84 3.93 7.00
CA ILE A 198 -25.35 4.42 5.70
C ILE A 198 -25.52 5.94 5.77
N ALA A 199 -26.17 6.46 6.81
CA ALA A 199 -26.42 7.89 6.96
C ALA A 199 -25.13 8.70 6.98
N VAL A 200 -24.11 8.28 7.76
CA VAL A 200 -22.82 8.98 7.84
C VAL A 200 -22.05 8.91 6.52
N VAL A 201 -22.06 7.75 5.87
CA VAL A 201 -21.35 7.57 4.59
C VAL A 201 -22.02 8.38 3.48
N LEU A 202 -23.34 8.37 3.38
CA LEU A 202 -24.09 9.15 2.39
C LEU A 202 -23.97 10.65 2.64
N ASP A 203 -23.95 11.10 3.90
CA ASP A 203 -23.76 12.50 4.24
C ASP A 203 -22.45 13.02 3.63
N PHE A 204 -21.32 12.33 3.83
CA PHE A 204 -20.08 12.68 3.19
C PHE A 204 -20.13 12.57 1.65
N LEU A 205 -20.62 11.44 1.12
CA LEU A 205 -20.59 11.19 -0.33
C LEU A 205 -21.46 12.19 -1.10
N ASN A 206 -22.49 12.76 -0.48
CA ASN A 206 -23.35 13.77 -1.09
C ASN A 206 -22.84 15.20 -0.86
N SER A 207 -22.39 15.53 0.38
CA SER A 207 -21.95 16.88 0.74
C SER A 207 -20.50 17.18 0.39
N GLY A 208 -19.63 16.16 0.33
CA GLY A 208 -18.17 16.32 0.20
C GLY A 208 -17.47 16.76 1.49
N ASN A 209 -18.19 16.98 2.60
CA ASN A 209 -17.64 17.49 3.85
C ASN A 209 -17.15 16.37 4.75
N MET A 210 -15.82 16.18 4.83
CA MET A 210 -15.22 15.15 5.67
C MET A 210 -15.13 15.61 7.13
N ASN A 211 -15.67 14.80 8.03
CA ASN A 211 -15.46 14.99 9.45
C ASN A 211 -14.01 14.66 9.82
N PHE A 212 -13.31 15.62 10.47
CA PHE A 212 -11.91 15.48 10.88
C PHE A 212 -11.67 14.28 11.81
N GLU A 213 -12.59 13.97 12.72
CA GLU A 213 -12.46 12.83 13.62
C GLU A 213 -12.48 11.50 12.86
N LEU A 214 -13.30 11.38 11.80
CA LEU A 214 -13.32 10.18 10.96
C LEU A 214 -12.04 10.05 10.15
N ASN A 215 -11.37 11.16 9.82
CA ASN A 215 -10.15 11.20 9.03
C ASN A 215 -8.87 11.11 9.86
N TYR A 216 -8.98 11.21 11.21
CA TYR A 216 -7.85 10.96 12.10
C TYR A 216 -7.34 9.52 11.98
N THR A 217 -6.02 9.35 11.93
CA THR A 217 -5.37 8.08 11.61
C THR A 217 -4.13 7.84 12.45
N ASN A 218 -3.98 6.62 12.95
CA ASN A 218 -2.76 6.17 13.58
C ASN A 218 -1.81 5.55 12.55
N ILE A 219 -0.56 6.01 12.51
CA ILE A 219 0.52 5.39 11.76
C ILE A 219 1.22 4.36 12.65
N VAL A 220 1.34 3.13 12.16
CA VAL A 220 2.13 2.07 12.80
C VAL A 220 3.38 1.82 11.97
N LEU A 221 4.51 1.71 12.64
CA LEU A 221 5.83 1.52 12.03
C LEU A 221 6.16 0.02 11.95
N ILE A 222 6.29 -0.50 10.72
CA ILE A 222 6.64 -1.89 10.47
C ILE A 222 8.08 -1.98 9.96
N PRO A 223 8.98 -2.72 10.64
CA PRO A 223 10.38 -2.83 10.22
C PRO A 223 10.50 -3.48 8.83
N LYS A 224 11.32 -2.89 7.95
CA LYS A 224 11.66 -3.40 6.62
C LYS A 224 12.73 -4.47 6.69
N ASN A 225 13.64 -4.36 7.67
CA ASN A 225 14.79 -5.25 7.89
C ASN A 225 14.75 -5.87 9.30
N LYS A 226 15.72 -6.72 9.60
CA LYS A 226 15.81 -7.40 10.91
C LYS A 226 16.34 -6.51 12.03
N SER A 227 17.11 -5.49 11.69
CA SER A 227 17.77 -4.56 12.62
C SER A 227 17.57 -3.14 12.13
N PRO A 228 16.37 -2.55 12.30
CA PRO A 228 16.09 -1.18 11.90
C PRO A 228 16.78 -0.20 12.86
N GLU A 229 17.55 0.73 12.33
CA GLU A 229 18.24 1.75 13.12
C GLU A 229 17.68 3.16 12.88
N ARG A 230 17.11 3.42 11.70
CA ARG A 230 16.60 4.74 11.29
C ARG A 230 15.12 4.71 10.99
N MET A 231 14.44 5.84 11.08
CA MET A 231 13.02 5.95 10.71
C MET A 231 12.75 5.56 9.24
N SER A 232 13.73 5.73 8.35
CA SER A 232 13.65 5.26 6.96
C SER A 232 13.55 3.75 6.81
N ASP A 233 14.01 2.98 7.81
CA ASP A 233 13.96 1.51 7.84
C ASP A 233 12.59 0.95 8.20
N TYR A 234 11.64 1.82 8.52
CA TYR A 234 10.25 1.43 8.78
C TYR A 234 9.33 1.79 7.62
N ARG A 235 8.27 0.99 7.46
CA ARG A 235 7.12 1.32 6.61
C ARG A 235 6.03 1.94 7.47
N PRO A 236 5.55 3.15 7.17
CA PRO A 236 4.40 3.73 7.82
C PRO A 236 3.12 3.08 7.28
N ILE A 237 2.39 2.36 8.12
CA ILE A 237 1.09 1.78 7.75
C ILE A 237 0.00 2.55 8.48
N SER A 238 -0.91 3.11 7.72
CA SER A 238 -2.03 3.90 8.24
C SER A 238 -3.18 3.01 8.69
N LEU A 239 -3.59 3.16 9.92
CA LEU A 239 -4.74 2.50 10.51
C LEU A 239 -5.94 3.47 10.53
N CYS A 240 -6.70 3.47 9.41
CA CYS A 240 -7.87 4.32 9.23
C CYS A 240 -9.12 3.71 9.88
N ASN A 241 -10.07 4.54 10.26
CA ASN A 241 -11.39 4.13 10.72
C ASN A 241 -12.14 3.32 9.65
N ILE A 242 -13.00 2.40 10.07
CA ILE A 242 -13.75 1.55 9.14
C ILE A 242 -14.74 2.37 8.32
N ILE A 243 -15.42 3.34 8.91
CA ILE A 243 -16.37 4.21 8.17
C ILE A 243 -15.62 4.96 7.06
N TYR A 244 -14.47 5.54 7.38
CA TYR A 244 -13.58 6.15 6.39
C TYR A 244 -13.21 5.17 5.27
N LYS A 245 -12.79 3.94 5.64
CA LYS A 245 -12.47 2.89 4.66
C LYS A 245 -13.65 2.52 3.77
N ILE A 246 -14.89 2.55 4.28
CA ILE A 246 -16.11 2.31 3.48
C ILE A 246 -16.25 3.42 2.44
N ILE A 247 -16.17 4.68 2.84
CA ILE A 247 -16.23 5.84 1.93
C ILE A 247 -15.25 5.68 0.78
N PHE A 248 -13.99 5.46 1.13
CA PHE A 248 -12.91 5.33 0.14
C PHE A 248 -13.04 4.10 -0.74
N LYS A 249 -13.54 3.01 -0.20
CA LYS A 249 -13.77 1.79 -0.98
C LYS A 249 -14.93 1.92 -1.95
N VAL A 250 -15.98 2.68 -1.60
CA VAL A 250 -17.05 3.05 -2.54
C VAL A 250 -16.48 3.85 -3.71
N MET A 251 -15.72 4.91 -3.42
CA MET A 251 -15.08 5.72 -4.44
C MET A 251 -14.08 4.89 -5.28
N ALA A 252 -13.27 4.06 -4.65
CA ALA A 252 -12.31 3.18 -5.31
C ALA A 252 -13.00 2.18 -6.26
N ASN A 253 -14.13 1.59 -5.86
CA ASN A 253 -14.88 0.66 -6.70
C ASN A 253 -15.46 1.35 -7.95
N ARG A 254 -15.90 2.61 -7.84
CA ARG A 254 -16.35 3.40 -8.99
C ARG A 254 -15.18 3.76 -9.90
N LEU A 255 -14.08 4.27 -9.35
CA LEU A 255 -12.89 4.62 -10.12
C LEU A 255 -12.32 3.40 -10.86
N LYS A 256 -12.32 2.23 -10.22
CA LYS A 256 -11.84 0.97 -10.80
C LYS A 256 -12.52 0.60 -12.11
N GLN A 257 -13.78 0.99 -12.33
CA GLN A 257 -14.53 0.67 -13.56
C GLN A 257 -13.99 1.43 -14.78
N ILE A 258 -13.46 2.63 -14.59
CA ILE A 258 -12.96 3.48 -15.66
C ILE A 258 -11.44 3.43 -15.85
N LEU A 259 -10.70 2.89 -14.87
CA LEU A 259 -9.23 2.80 -14.92
C LEU A 259 -8.66 2.13 -16.18
N PRO A 260 -9.21 1.02 -16.71
CA PRO A 260 -8.66 0.37 -17.91
C PRO A 260 -8.53 1.29 -19.12
N ASN A 261 -9.43 2.27 -19.23
CA ASN A 261 -9.44 3.25 -20.31
C ASN A 261 -8.53 4.46 -20.05
N LEU A 262 -8.28 4.77 -18.78
CA LEU A 262 -7.46 5.91 -18.36
C LEU A 262 -5.98 5.58 -18.35
N ILE A 263 -5.64 4.39 -17.86
CA ILE A 263 -4.24 4.00 -17.60
C ILE A 263 -3.62 3.33 -18.82
N SER A 264 -2.40 3.73 -19.15
CA SER A 264 -1.63 3.19 -20.28
C SER A 264 -1.44 1.68 -20.18
N PRO A 265 -1.42 0.94 -21.32
CA PRO A 265 -1.10 -0.49 -21.32
C PRO A 265 0.26 -0.86 -20.71
N THR A 266 1.19 0.08 -20.66
CA THR A 266 2.53 -0.10 -20.08
C THR A 266 2.54 -0.14 -18.55
N GLN A 267 1.45 0.27 -17.88
CA GLN A 267 1.24 0.13 -16.44
C GLN A 267 0.28 -1.02 -16.17
N SER A 268 0.74 -2.07 -15.48
CA SER A 268 -0.07 -3.27 -15.23
C SER A 268 -0.59 -3.40 -13.80
N ALA A 269 -0.06 -2.62 -12.85
CA ALA A 269 -0.45 -2.72 -11.45
C ALA A 269 -1.88 -2.23 -11.21
N PHE A 270 -2.64 -2.98 -10.41
CA PHE A 270 -3.97 -2.64 -9.90
C PHE A 270 -5.05 -2.30 -10.94
N VAL A 271 -4.76 -2.45 -12.22
CA VAL A 271 -5.74 -2.25 -13.30
C VAL A 271 -6.45 -3.58 -13.58
N PRO A 272 -7.79 -3.62 -13.63
CA PRO A 272 -8.53 -4.84 -13.95
C PRO A 272 -8.06 -5.50 -15.23
N SER A 273 -8.03 -6.84 -15.23
CA SER A 273 -7.67 -7.69 -16.38
C SER A 273 -6.20 -7.59 -16.84
N ARG A 274 -5.32 -6.87 -16.15
CA ARG A 274 -3.89 -6.86 -16.41
C ARG A 274 -3.15 -7.75 -15.44
N LEU A 275 -2.22 -8.56 -15.96
CA LEU A 275 -1.46 -9.51 -15.14
C LEU A 275 -0.02 -9.00 -14.93
N ILE A 276 0.50 -9.24 -13.72
CA ILE A 276 1.91 -8.98 -13.41
C ILE A 276 2.85 -9.77 -14.33
N THR A 277 2.43 -10.98 -14.71
CA THR A 277 3.18 -11.87 -15.61
C THR A 277 3.43 -11.25 -16.98
N ASP A 278 2.48 -10.49 -17.52
CA ASP A 278 2.62 -9.84 -18.83
C ASP A 278 3.77 -8.84 -18.81
N ASN A 279 3.85 -8.05 -17.75
CA ASN A 279 4.92 -7.08 -17.55
C ASN A 279 6.28 -7.76 -17.39
N VAL A 280 6.33 -8.85 -16.61
CA VAL A 280 7.56 -9.63 -16.40
C VAL A 280 8.04 -10.26 -17.72
N LEU A 281 7.13 -10.86 -18.52
CA LEU A 281 7.49 -11.48 -19.78
C LEU A 281 8.03 -10.47 -20.79
N VAL A 282 7.38 -9.32 -20.93
CA VAL A 282 7.86 -8.25 -21.83
C VAL A 282 9.23 -7.73 -21.37
N ALA A 283 9.45 -7.53 -20.07
CA ALA A 283 10.74 -7.13 -19.53
C ALA A 283 11.82 -8.17 -19.80
N TYR A 284 11.50 -9.46 -19.55
CA TYR A 284 12.41 -10.57 -19.79
C TYR A 284 12.85 -10.65 -21.26
N GLU A 285 11.90 -10.68 -22.19
CA GLU A 285 12.18 -10.74 -23.62
C GLU A 285 13.01 -9.54 -24.10
N THR A 286 12.72 -8.34 -23.59
CA THR A 286 13.45 -7.12 -23.95
C THR A 286 14.90 -7.19 -23.46
N LEU A 287 15.11 -7.53 -22.18
CA LEU A 287 16.45 -7.65 -21.60
C LEU A 287 17.24 -8.81 -22.20
N HIS A 288 16.58 -9.94 -22.51
CA HIS A 288 17.20 -11.07 -23.19
C HIS A 288 17.64 -10.70 -24.61
N SER A 289 16.80 -9.99 -25.36
CA SER A 289 17.16 -9.48 -26.70
C SER A 289 18.38 -8.54 -26.64
N MET A 290 18.44 -7.66 -25.63
CA MET A 290 19.59 -6.79 -25.39
C MET A 290 20.85 -7.58 -25.04
N HIS A 291 20.73 -8.64 -24.25
CA HIS A 291 21.82 -9.55 -23.90
C HIS A 291 22.39 -10.29 -25.12
N CYS A 292 21.51 -10.78 -25.99
CA CYS A 292 21.89 -11.51 -27.20
C CYS A 292 22.45 -10.60 -28.30
N LYS A 293 22.29 -9.29 -28.22
CA LYS A 293 22.74 -8.33 -29.23
C LYS A 293 24.24 -8.10 -29.17
N LYS A 294 25.01 -8.91 -29.93
CA LYS A 294 26.48 -8.86 -29.98
C LYS A 294 27.06 -7.97 -31.09
N LYS A 295 26.24 -7.58 -32.08
CA LYS A 295 26.68 -6.82 -33.27
C LYS A 295 25.81 -5.58 -33.47
N GLY A 296 26.36 -4.58 -34.16
CA GLY A 296 25.68 -3.33 -34.52
C GLY A 296 26.23 -2.14 -33.77
N LYS A 297 26.16 -0.96 -34.42
CA LYS A 297 26.73 0.30 -33.88
C LYS A 297 25.85 0.96 -32.82
N LYS A 298 24.55 0.61 -32.74
CA LYS A 298 23.62 1.22 -31.79
C LYS A 298 23.47 0.33 -30.56
N GLY A 299 24.00 0.80 -29.44
CA GLY A 299 23.76 0.21 -28.11
C GLY A 299 22.36 0.54 -27.63
N ALA A 300 21.88 -0.25 -26.68
CA ALA A 300 20.63 0.00 -25.94
C ALA A 300 20.89 -0.07 -24.45
N LEU A 301 20.08 0.62 -23.66
CA LEU A 301 20.12 0.55 -22.22
C LEU A 301 18.72 0.27 -21.66
N GLY A 302 18.68 -0.43 -20.52
CA GLY A 302 17.54 -0.59 -19.66
C GLY A 302 17.84 0.09 -18.32
N LEU A 303 17.00 1.00 -17.88
CA LEU A 303 17.14 1.75 -16.64
C LEU A 303 16.05 1.32 -15.66
N LYS A 304 16.45 0.65 -14.58
CA LYS A 304 15.54 0.29 -13.48
C LYS A 304 15.57 1.42 -12.45
N LEU A 305 14.43 2.03 -12.22
CA LEU A 305 14.27 3.14 -11.29
C LEU A 305 13.60 2.67 -10.00
N ASP A 306 14.12 3.14 -8.89
CA ASP A 306 13.50 3.07 -7.56
C ASP A 306 13.00 4.47 -7.20
N ILE A 307 11.71 4.62 -6.89
CA ILE A 307 11.13 5.90 -6.47
C ILE A 307 11.10 5.96 -4.96
N ASN A 308 11.81 6.92 -4.38
CA ASN A 308 11.93 7.07 -2.94
C ASN A 308 10.61 7.56 -2.32
N LYS A 309 9.98 6.72 -1.48
CA LYS A 309 8.72 7.09 -0.81
C LYS A 309 7.65 7.56 -1.78
N ALA A 310 7.42 6.80 -2.86
CA ALA A 310 6.58 7.15 -3.98
C ALA A 310 5.19 7.67 -3.58
N TYR A 311 4.54 7.02 -2.61
CA TYR A 311 3.22 7.42 -2.11
C TYR A 311 3.27 8.61 -1.15
N ASP A 312 4.30 8.65 -0.29
CA ASP A 312 4.40 9.63 0.80
C ASP A 312 4.72 11.06 0.31
N ARG A 313 5.16 11.21 -0.96
CA ARG A 313 5.63 12.47 -1.56
C ARG A 313 4.70 13.06 -2.62
N VAL A 314 3.60 12.40 -2.96
CA VAL A 314 2.66 12.91 -3.99
C VAL A 314 2.10 14.25 -3.55
N LYS A 315 2.34 15.30 -4.33
CA LYS A 315 1.79 16.65 -4.08
C LYS A 315 0.30 16.68 -4.38
N TRP A 316 -0.50 17.17 -3.46
CA TRP A 316 -1.96 17.21 -3.60
C TRP A 316 -2.42 18.13 -4.74
N ALA A 317 -1.77 19.29 -4.91
CA ALA A 317 -2.06 20.20 -6.03
C ALA A 317 -1.79 19.53 -7.39
N PHE A 318 -0.76 18.69 -7.49
CA PHE A 318 -0.48 17.92 -8.70
C PHE A 318 -1.57 16.86 -8.97
N LEU A 319 -1.99 16.11 -7.94
CA LEU A 319 -3.10 15.16 -8.06
C LEU A 319 -4.40 15.83 -8.49
N GLU A 320 -4.75 16.96 -7.87
CA GLU A 320 -5.94 17.73 -8.19
C GLU A 320 -5.93 18.19 -9.66
N LYS A 321 -4.86 18.85 -10.11
CA LYS A 321 -4.71 19.30 -11.49
C LYS A 321 -4.74 18.15 -12.50
N ILE A 322 -4.17 16.98 -12.16
CA ILE A 322 -4.25 15.79 -13.02
C ILE A 322 -5.71 15.35 -13.20
N MET A 323 -6.49 15.29 -12.13
CA MET A 323 -7.90 14.90 -12.21
C MET A 323 -8.71 15.89 -13.05
N TYR A 324 -8.48 17.20 -12.89
CA TYR A 324 -9.08 18.24 -13.75
C TYR A 324 -8.71 18.05 -15.23
N ASN A 325 -7.41 17.86 -15.52
CA ASN A 325 -6.94 17.69 -16.89
C ASN A 325 -7.39 16.36 -17.53
N LEU A 326 -7.62 15.33 -16.76
CA LEU A 326 -8.24 14.09 -17.24
C LEU A 326 -9.73 14.25 -17.54
N GLY A 327 -10.38 15.28 -16.99
CA GLY A 327 -11.78 15.60 -17.19
C GLY A 327 -12.73 14.95 -16.20
N PHE A 328 -12.28 14.64 -14.97
CA PHE A 328 -13.18 14.18 -13.90
C PHE A 328 -14.20 15.24 -13.51
N PRO A 329 -15.40 14.87 -13.05
CA PRO A 329 -16.38 15.81 -12.51
C PRO A 329 -15.82 16.57 -11.30
N GLU A 330 -16.09 17.87 -11.21
CA GLU A 330 -15.61 18.75 -10.14
C GLU A 330 -15.98 18.24 -8.75
N ALA A 331 -17.25 17.89 -8.56
CA ALA A 331 -17.73 17.30 -7.29
C ALA A 331 -17.01 16.00 -6.89
N TRP A 332 -16.50 15.22 -7.86
CA TRP A 332 -15.68 14.06 -7.57
C TRP A 332 -14.29 14.48 -7.07
N ILE A 333 -13.68 15.46 -7.74
CA ILE A 333 -12.36 15.98 -7.37
C ILE A 333 -12.40 16.58 -5.96
N GLU A 334 -13.41 17.39 -5.66
CA GLU A 334 -13.62 17.98 -4.34
C GLU A 334 -13.72 16.93 -3.24
N ARG A 335 -14.48 15.84 -3.47
CA ARG A 335 -14.57 14.72 -2.50
C ARG A 335 -13.22 14.05 -2.26
N VAL A 336 -12.48 13.76 -3.35
CA VAL A 336 -11.13 13.18 -3.22
C VAL A 336 -10.22 14.13 -2.45
N MET A 337 -10.22 15.41 -2.81
CA MET A 337 -9.37 16.41 -2.16
C MET A 337 -9.76 16.65 -0.70
N SER A 338 -11.05 16.70 -0.38
CA SER A 338 -11.52 16.75 1.01
C SER A 338 -10.98 15.59 1.85
N CYS A 339 -10.94 14.39 1.29
CA CYS A 339 -10.40 13.21 1.97
C CYS A 339 -8.91 13.28 2.23
N VAL A 340 -8.11 13.82 1.30
CA VAL A 340 -6.64 13.86 1.46
C VAL A 340 -6.19 15.09 2.25
N SER A 341 -6.91 16.23 2.18
CA SER A 341 -6.49 17.50 2.80
C SER A 341 -6.93 17.67 4.26
N THR A 342 -7.97 16.97 4.71
CA THR A 342 -8.48 17.07 6.10
C THR A 342 -7.87 16.02 7.05
N LEU A 343 -6.81 15.41 6.64
CA LEU A 343 -6.12 14.31 7.29
C LEU A 343 -5.27 14.79 8.47
N SER A 344 -5.26 14.02 9.56
CA SER A 344 -4.30 14.15 10.63
C SER A 344 -3.76 12.80 11.09
N PHE A 345 -2.48 12.78 11.51
CA PHE A 345 -1.78 11.57 11.92
C PHE A 345 -1.27 11.66 13.35
N SER A 346 -1.31 10.53 14.07
CA SER A 346 -0.43 10.27 15.21
C SER A 346 0.38 9.01 14.95
N ILE A 347 1.61 8.97 15.46
CA ILE A 347 2.51 7.83 15.29
C ILE A 347 2.40 6.93 16.51
N ARG A 348 2.17 5.65 16.30
CA ARG A 348 2.15 4.66 17.38
C ARG A 348 3.53 4.10 17.64
N ILE A 349 4.11 4.44 18.78
CA ILE A 349 5.36 3.88 19.29
C ILE A 349 5.01 2.93 20.44
N ASN A 350 5.34 1.65 20.29
CA ASN A 350 5.13 0.61 21.31
C ASN A 350 3.72 0.59 21.93
N GLY A 351 2.70 0.91 21.12
CA GLY A 351 1.29 0.86 21.53
C GLY A 351 0.67 2.19 21.94
N LYS A 352 1.44 3.23 22.22
CA LYS A 352 0.95 4.57 22.52
C LYS A 352 1.00 5.48 21.29
N ALA A 353 0.05 6.40 21.15
CA ALA A 353 0.01 7.40 20.08
C ALA A 353 0.73 8.67 20.50
N TYR A 354 1.57 9.22 19.62
CA TYR A 354 2.36 10.42 19.83
C TYR A 354 2.23 11.38 18.65
N GLY A 355 2.37 12.68 18.91
CA GLY A 355 2.32 13.73 17.91
C GLY A 355 0.92 13.95 17.32
N ASN A 356 0.78 15.08 16.63
CA ASN A 356 -0.39 15.41 15.81
C ASN A 356 0.12 16.05 14.52
N ILE A 357 0.38 15.23 13.52
CA ILE A 357 0.96 15.64 12.25
C ILE A 357 -0.16 15.98 11.29
N ILE A 358 -0.14 17.20 10.76
CA ILE A 358 -1.05 17.64 9.70
C ILE A 358 -0.23 17.66 8.40
N PRO A 359 -0.40 16.67 7.53
CA PRO A 359 0.34 16.61 6.29
C PRO A 359 -0.12 17.69 5.30
N THR A 360 0.75 18.06 4.40
CA THR A 360 0.44 18.92 3.25
C THR A 360 0.71 18.21 1.92
N THR A 361 1.23 16.99 1.98
CA THR A 361 1.55 16.14 0.83
C THR A 361 1.46 14.67 1.21
N GLY A 362 1.49 13.80 0.22
CA GLY A 362 1.48 12.36 0.40
C GLY A 362 0.11 11.71 0.36
N LEU A 363 0.11 10.43 0.07
CA LEU A 363 -1.06 9.57 0.03
C LEU A 363 -0.95 8.51 1.12
N ARG A 364 -2.03 8.22 1.80
CA ARG A 364 -2.09 7.39 3.00
C ARG A 364 -1.89 5.90 2.70
N GLN A 365 -0.78 5.29 3.09
CA GLN A 365 -0.54 3.86 2.90
C GLN A 365 -1.54 3.00 3.69
N GLY A 366 -2.29 2.15 2.95
CA GLY A 366 -3.35 1.30 3.51
C GLY A 366 -4.77 1.77 3.20
N ASP A 367 -4.91 2.86 2.48
CA ASP A 367 -6.18 3.38 1.97
C ASP A 367 -6.60 2.65 0.69
N PRO A 368 -7.88 2.24 0.54
CA PRO A 368 -8.35 1.56 -0.67
C PRO A 368 -8.24 2.36 -1.97
N LEU A 369 -8.32 3.69 -1.91
CA LEU A 369 -8.27 4.57 -3.07
C LEU A 369 -6.83 4.96 -3.46
N LEU A 370 -5.89 4.90 -2.50
CA LEU A 370 -4.49 5.29 -2.66
C LEU A 370 -3.87 4.82 -3.96
N LEU A 371 -3.97 3.51 -4.22
CA LEU A 371 -3.32 2.88 -5.37
C LEU A 371 -3.79 3.49 -6.70
N TYR A 372 -5.08 3.78 -6.79
CA TYR A 372 -5.67 4.34 -8.00
C TYR A 372 -5.31 5.81 -8.18
N LEU A 373 -5.27 6.60 -7.10
CA LEU A 373 -4.81 8.00 -7.15
C LEU A 373 -3.34 8.09 -7.57
N PHE A 374 -2.51 7.17 -7.04
CA PHE A 374 -1.12 7.05 -7.48
C PHE A 374 -1.00 6.72 -8.97
N LEU A 375 -1.80 5.78 -9.48
CA LEU A 375 -1.82 5.45 -10.90
C LEU A 375 -2.23 6.63 -11.79
N LEU A 376 -3.13 7.50 -11.32
CA LEU A 376 -3.47 8.74 -12.04
C LEU A 376 -2.25 9.69 -12.11
N CYS A 377 -1.48 9.80 -11.02
CA CYS A 377 -0.23 10.57 -11.02
C CYS A 377 0.82 9.94 -11.95
N ALA A 378 1.04 8.63 -11.86
CA ALA A 378 1.99 7.90 -12.70
C ALA A 378 1.60 7.92 -14.20
N LYS A 379 0.30 8.11 -14.52
CA LYS A 379 -0.18 8.31 -15.88
C LYS A 379 0.49 9.51 -16.56
N ARG A 380 0.79 10.58 -15.80
CA ARG A 380 1.49 11.74 -16.39
C ARG A 380 2.91 11.37 -16.80
N PHE A 381 3.64 10.62 -15.98
CA PHE A 381 4.97 10.14 -16.35
C PHE A 381 4.94 9.33 -17.66
N THR A 382 4.02 8.36 -17.74
CA THR A 382 3.78 7.59 -18.98
C THR A 382 3.48 8.50 -20.18
N THR A 383 2.67 9.54 -19.99
CA THR A 383 2.29 10.46 -21.07
C THR A 383 3.49 11.26 -21.58
N LEU A 384 4.38 11.71 -20.67
CA LEU A 384 5.62 12.42 -21.05
C LEU A 384 6.55 11.52 -21.87
N LEU A 385 6.76 10.27 -21.45
CA LEU A 385 7.57 9.30 -22.19
C LEU A 385 6.96 8.94 -23.54
N THR A 386 5.65 8.82 -23.63
CA THR A 386 4.93 8.54 -24.88
C THR A 386 5.06 9.73 -25.84
N ARG A 387 4.90 10.96 -25.36
CA ARG A 387 5.10 12.17 -26.15
C ARG A 387 6.54 12.26 -26.69
N ALA A 388 7.54 12.02 -25.85
CA ALA A 388 8.93 11.98 -26.29
C ALA A 388 9.18 10.94 -27.40
N LYS A 389 8.47 9.79 -27.35
CA LYS A 389 8.50 8.77 -28.39
C LYS A 389 7.84 9.24 -29.68
N GLU A 390 6.66 9.87 -29.59
CA GLU A 390 5.91 10.40 -30.76
C GLU A 390 6.67 11.52 -31.47
N GLU A 391 7.36 12.37 -30.70
CA GLU A 391 8.23 13.44 -31.21
C GLU A 391 9.58 12.93 -31.76
N GLY A 392 9.83 11.63 -31.68
CA GLY A 392 11.09 11.01 -32.16
C GLY A 392 12.31 11.30 -31.30
N ARG A 393 12.14 11.86 -30.09
CA ARG A 393 13.22 12.11 -29.11
C ARG A 393 13.59 10.86 -28.30
N LEU A 394 12.70 9.87 -28.23
CA LEU A 394 12.89 8.60 -27.54
C LEU A 394 12.47 7.45 -28.44
N HIS A 395 13.41 6.58 -28.81
CA HIS A 395 13.10 5.48 -29.73
C HIS A 395 12.82 4.15 -29.04
N GLY A 396 13.38 3.94 -27.83
CA GLY A 396 13.21 2.67 -27.11
C GLY A 396 13.90 1.48 -27.76
N VAL A 397 13.57 0.28 -27.29
CA VAL A 397 14.13 -1.01 -27.73
C VAL A 397 13.07 -1.81 -28.49
N SER A 398 13.45 -2.45 -29.59
CA SER A 398 12.61 -3.34 -30.38
C SER A 398 13.17 -4.75 -30.33
N LEU A 399 12.32 -5.75 -30.10
CA LEU A 399 12.70 -7.17 -30.03
C LEU A 399 13.10 -7.74 -31.39
N CYS A 400 12.44 -7.30 -32.46
CA CYS A 400 12.73 -7.69 -33.82
C CYS A 400 12.36 -6.58 -34.82
N ARG A 401 12.70 -6.77 -36.11
CA ARG A 401 12.65 -5.73 -37.15
C ARG A 401 11.28 -5.01 -37.32
N ARG A 402 10.17 -5.65 -36.96
CA ARG A 402 8.80 -5.08 -37.09
C ARG A 402 8.03 -5.04 -35.79
N ALA A 403 8.67 -5.40 -34.67
CA ALA A 403 8.02 -5.34 -33.36
C ALA A 403 7.84 -3.91 -32.90
N PRO A 404 6.81 -3.63 -32.09
CA PRO A 404 6.65 -2.34 -31.46
C PRO A 404 7.86 -2.00 -30.57
N ARG A 405 8.21 -0.73 -30.52
CA ARG A 405 9.30 -0.24 -29.68
C ARG A 405 8.82 -0.04 -28.26
N ILE A 406 9.53 -0.63 -27.32
CA ILE A 406 9.26 -0.55 -25.89
C ILE A 406 10.15 0.56 -25.31
N THR A 407 9.53 1.56 -24.72
CA THR A 407 10.21 2.69 -24.04
C THR A 407 10.14 2.58 -22.54
N HIS A 408 9.08 2.00 -21.99
CA HIS A 408 8.91 1.85 -20.54
C HIS A 408 7.90 0.76 -20.20
N LEU A 409 8.10 0.19 -19.03
CA LEU A 409 7.19 -0.72 -18.33
C LEU A 409 7.06 -0.25 -16.89
N LEU A 410 5.84 -0.12 -16.40
CA LEU A 410 5.56 0.32 -15.05
C LEU A 410 4.73 -0.74 -14.32
N PHE A 411 5.04 -0.95 -13.07
CA PHE A 411 4.24 -1.76 -12.16
C PHE A 411 4.25 -1.13 -10.78
N ASP A 412 3.18 -0.43 -10.45
CA ASP A 412 3.09 0.40 -9.24
C ASP A 412 4.20 1.47 -9.23
N ASP A 413 5.10 1.45 -8.25
CA ASP A 413 6.28 2.32 -8.13
C ASP A 413 7.54 1.76 -8.84
N ASP A 414 7.53 0.47 -9.22
CA ASP A 414 8.61 -0.13 -10.02
C ASP A 414 8.56 0.37 -11.46
N SER A 415 9.63 0.97 -11.93
CA SER A 415 9.74 1.55 -13.27
C SER A 415 10.96 0.99 -14.01
N LEU A 416 10.74 0.51 -15.23
CA LEU A 416 11.80 0.03 -16.14
C LEU A 416 11.71 0.79 -17.45
N LEU A 417 12.72 1.60 -17.76
CA LEU A 417 12.80 2.40 -18.98
C LEU A 417 13.78 1.80 -19.96
N PHE A 418 13.50 1.96 -21.25
CA PHE A 418 14.36 1.47 -22.33
C PHE A 418 14.62 2.57 -23.35
N CYS A 419 15.89 2.77 -23.71
CA CYS A 419 16.26 3.69 -24.77
C CYS A 419 17.50 3.22 -25.53
N GLN A 420 17.85 3.90 -26.61
CA GLN A 420 19.16 3.77 -27.23
C GLN A 420 20.21 4.44 -26.33
N ALA A 421 21.38 3.80 -26.25
CA ALA A 421 22.46 4.32 -25.42
C ALA A 421 23.22 5.42 -26.17
N ASN A 422 22.56 6.53 -26.41
CA ASN A 422 23.12 7.74 -26.97
C ASN A 422 22.80 8.94 -26.04
N GLN A 423 23.58 10.00 -26.16
CA GLN A 423 23.47 11.17 -25.30
C GLN A 423 22.11 11.86 -25.39
N GLU A 424 21.50 11.91 -26.58
CA GLU A 424 20.24 12.60 -26.82
C GLU A 424 19.06 11.92 -26.09
N GLU A 425 18.95 10.58 -26.20
CA GLU A 425 17.88 9.83 -25.52
C GLU A 425 18.09 9.78 -24.01
N VAL A 426 19.34 9.69 -23.54
CA VAL A 426 19.69 9.72 -22.11
C VAL A 426 19.30 11.08 -21.53
N GLN A 427 19.63 12.17 -22.22
CA GLN A 427 19.23 13.53 -21.79
C GLN A 427 17.72 13.68 -21.79
N CYS A 428 17.03 13.20 -22.81
CA CYS A 428 15.57 13.21 -22.88
C CYS A 428 14.92 12.47 -21.69
N ILE A 429 15.45 11.31 -21.29
CA ILE A 429 14.98 10.60 -20.10
C ILE A 429 15.26 11.42 -18.83
N THR A 430 16.47 11.96 -18.69
CA THR A 430 16.86 12.76 -17.51
C THR A 430 15.96 13.99 -17.36
N ASP A 431 15.72 14.74 -18.44
CA ASP A 431 14.85 15.90 -18.44
C ASP A 431 13.39 15.53 -18.08
N THR A 432 12.91 14.41 -18.62
CA THR A 432 11.57 13.91 -18.32
C THR A 432 11.42 13.52 -16.84
N LEU A 433 12.43 12.88 -16.27
CA LEU A 433 12.46 12.49 -14.86
C LEU A 433 12.53 13.73 -13.95
N GLN A 434 13.36 14.71 -14.29
CA GLN A 434 13.47 15.96 -13.53
C GLN A 434 12.16 16.76 -13.57
N LEU A 435 11.54 16.89 -14.75
CA LEU A 435 10.26 17.57 -14.91
C LEU A 435 9.16 16.90 -14.07
N TYR A 436 9.07 15.58 -14.16
CA TYR A 436 8.09 14.81 -13.39
C TYR A 436 8.33 14.90 -11.87
N ALA A 437 9.58 14.79 -11.44
CA ALA A 437 9.95 14.89 -10.02
C ALA A 437 9.63 16.29 -9.45
N ALA A 438 10.01 17.36 -10.13
CA ALA A 438 9.75 18.73 -9.70
C ALA A 438 8.24 19.01 -9.54
N SER A 439 7.42 18.47 -10.43
CA SER A 439 5.97 18.70 -10.44
C SER A 439 5.21 17.80 -9.48
N SER A 440 5.49 16.47 -9.48
CA SER A 440 4.78 15.49 -8.69
C SER A 440 5.23 15.39 -7.24
N GLY A 441 6.45 15.85 -6.92
CA GLY A 441 7.12 15.67 -5.63
C GLY A 441 7.81 14.31 -5.47
N GLN A 442 7.69 13.42 -6.45
CA GLN A 442 8.34 12.12 -6.40
C GLN A 442 9.84 12.25 -6.68
N CYS A 443 10.65 11.56 -5.89
CA CYS A 443 12.11 11.62 -6.01
C CYS A 443 12.68 10.26 -6.41
N ILE A 444 13.57 10.27 -7.39
CA ILE A 444 14.30 9.06 -7.80
C ILE A 444 15.39 8.77 -6.77
N ASN A 445 15.49 7.53 -6.39
CA ASN A 445 16.57 7.01 -5.57
C ASN A 445 17.70 6.51 -6.46
N PHE A 446 18.64 7.38 -6.79
CA PHE A 446 19.76 7.03 -7.67
C PHE A 446 20.66 5.93 -7.10
N GLU A 447 20.81 5.81 -5.79
CA GLU A 447 21.62 4.77 -5.14
C GLU A 447 21.05 3.36 -5.35
N LYS A 448 19.72 3.24 -5.44
CA LYS A 448 19.02 1.97 -5.67
C LYS A 448 18.61 1.75 -7.12
N SER A 449 18.67 2.80 -7.93
CA SER A 449 18.46 2.71 -9.36
C SER A 449 19.69 2.11 -10.05
N SER A 450 19.48 1.41 -11.15
CA SER A 450 20.57 0.74 -11.87
C SER A 450 20.32 0.73 -13.38
N VAL A 451 21.40 0.69 -14.14
CA VAL A 451 21.39 0.63 -15.59
C VAL A 451 22.02 -0.67 -16.09
N TYR A 452 21.41 -1.27 -17.11
CA TYR A 452 21.91 -2.43 -17.85
C TYR A 452 22.10 -2.06 -19.30
N PHE A 453 23.25 -2.40 -19.89
CA PHE A 453 23.59 -2.12 -21.28
C PHE A 453 23.53 -3.37 -22.17
N SER A 454 23.15 -3.21 -23.42
CA SER A 454 23.21 -4.29 -24.40
C SER A 454 24.65 -4.73 -24.66
N SER A 455 24.85 -6.02 -24.96
CA SER A 455 26.18 -6.64 -25.07
C SER A 455 27.07 -6.09 -26.20
N ASN A 456 26.49 -5.36 -27.16
CA ASN A 456 27.25 -4.72 -28.24
C ASN A 456 27.80 -3.33 -27.90
N MET A 457 27.61 -2.85 -26.66
CA MET A 457 28.08 -1.52 -26.25
C MET A 457 29.48 -1.59 -25.64
N GLU A 458 30.39 -0.78 -26.15
CA GLU A 458 31.75 -0.66 -25.63
C GLU A 458 31.78 0.01 -24.25
N VAL A 459 32.71 -0.42 -23.41
CA VAL A 459 32.86 0.05 -22.02
C VAL A 459 33.06 1.57 -21.96
N ALA A 460 33.87 2.12 -22.84
CA ALA A 460 34.17 3.57 -22.88
C ALA A 460 32.90 4.43 -23.10
N HIS A 461 31.91 3.94 -23.87
CA HIS A 461 30.66 4.65 -24.09
C HIS A 461 29.68 4.50 -22.91
N ARG A 462 29.84 3.50 -22.02
CA ARG A 462 29.01 3.32 -20.84
C ARG A 462 29.31 4.36 -19.76
N GLU A 463 30.59 4.67 -19.54
CA GLU A 463 31.04 5.58 -18.47
C GLU A 463 30.37 6.96 -18.57
N GLY A 464 30.33 7.55 -19.76
CA GLY A 464 29.64 8.83 -19.99
C GLY A 464 28.14 8.78 -19.69
N THR A 465 27.48 7.66 -20.04
CA THR A 465 26.04 7.46 -19.76
C THR A 465 25.77 7.24 -18.26
N ILE A 466 26.62 6.48 -17.59
CA ILE A 466 26.53 6.25 -16.14
C ILE A 466 26.69 7.56 -15.38
N ALA A 467 27.69 8.37 -15.75
CA ALA A 467 27.93 9.68 -15.15
C ALA A 467 26.74 10.63 -15.35
N ALA A 468 26.11 10.62 -16.54
CA ALA A 468 24.94 11.46 -16.85
C ALA A 468 23.69 11.03 -16.08
N LEU A 469 23.50 9.72 -15.87
CA LEU A 469 22.34 9.16 -15.14
C LEU A 469 22.52 9.15 -13.62
N GLY A 470 23.77 9.12 -13.12
CA GLY A 470 24.08 9.04 -11.70
C GLY A 470 23.66 7.72 -11.04
N VAL A 471 23.60 6.61 -11.80
CA VAL A 471 23.13 5.29 -11.35
C VAL A 471 24.22 4.23 -11.49
N LYS A 472 24.04 3.07 -10.83
CA LYS A 472 25.00 1.96 -10.89
C LYS A 472 24.85 1.15 -12.17
N ASP A 473 25.96 0.83 -12.83
CA ASP A 473 25.98 -0.19 -13.90
C ASP A 473 25.88 -1.60 -13.30
N VAL A 474 25.10 -2.46 -13.95
CA VAL A 474 24.92 -3.85 -13.56
C VAL A 474 25.02 -4.76 -14.77
N GLU A 475 25.63 -5.94 -14.59
CA GLU A 475 25.71 -6.96 -15.64
C GLU A 475 24.35 -7.59 -15.96
N SER A 476 23.44 -7.56 -15.01
CA SER A 476 22.04 -7.93 -15.14
C SER A 476 21.23 -7.38 -13.96
N PHE A 477 19.94 -7.15 -14.14
CA PHE A 477 19.07 -6.96 -12.99
C PHE A 477 18.84 -8.30 -12.30
N GLU A 478 19.12 -8.41 -11.01
CA GLU A 478 18.92 -9.66 -10.26
C GLU A 478 17.47 -10.14 -10.36
N SER A 479 16.53 -9.23 -10.25
CA SER A 479 15.10 -9.51 -10.36
C SER A 479 14.30 -8.31 -10.83
N TYR A 480 13.17 -8.60 -11.49
CA TYR A 480 12.11 -7.64 -11.77
C TYR A 480 10.78 -8.23 -11.32
N LEU A 481 10.05 -7.51 -10.47
CA LEU A 481 8.77 -7.96 -9.87
C LEU A 481 8.86 -9.36 -9.21
N GLY A 482 9.99 -9.63 -8.57
CA GLY A 482 10.25 -10.88 -7.84
C GLY A 482 10.67 -12.06 -8.70
N LEU A 483 10.85 -11.90 -10.02
CA LEU A 483 11.34 -12.94 -10.91
C LEU A 483 12.70 -12.55 -11.53
N PRO A 484 13.61 -13.52 -11.81
CA PRO A 484 14.87 -13.26 -12.44
C PRO A 484 14.71 -12.64 -13.83
N THR A 485 15.56 -11.68 -14.19
CA THR A 485 15.48 -10.99 -15.49
C THR A 485 16.25 -11.68 -16.61
N LEU A 486 17.24 -12.49 -16.27
CA LEU A 486 17.98 -13.35 -17.21
C LEU A 486 17.95 -14.80 -16.72
N ILE A 487 17.56 -15.70 -17.58
CA ILE A 487 17.48 -17.13 -17.30
C ILE A 487 18.56 -17.83 -18.11
N GLY A 488 19.57 -18.37 -17.43
CA GLY A 488 20.63 -19.17 -18.04
C GLY A 488 20.18 -20.63 -18.29
N TRP A 489 21.14 -21.48 -18.65
CA TRP A 489 20.93 -22.93 -18.89
C TRP A 489 20.45 -23.65 -17.62
N ALA A 490 20.89 -23.20 -16.43
CA ALA A 490 20.54 -23.81 -15.14
C ALA A 490 19.17 -23.34 -14.60
N LYS A 491 18.11 -23.58 -15.36
CA LYS A 491 16.73 -23.12 -15.03
C LYS A 491 16.28 -23.56 -13.62
N TYR A 492 16.60 -24.79 -13.24
CA TYR A 492 16.24 -25.30 -11.90
C TYR A 492 16.86 -24.46 -10.77
N GLN A 493 18.13 -24.13 -10.87
CA GLN A 493 18.83 -23.30 -9.87
C GLN A 493 18.25 -21.87 -9.83
N THR A 494 17.97 -21.31 -11.01
CA THR A 494 17.40 -19.97 -11.16
C THR A 494 16.04 -19.84 -10.45
N PHE A 495 15.21 -20.88 -10.45
CA PHE A 495 13.87 -20.85 -9.84
C PHE A 495 13.76 -21.62 -8.51
N SER A 496 14.84 -22.19 -7.97
CA SER A 496 14.81 -22.96 -6.71
C SER A 496 14.29 -22.14 -5.53
N PHE A 497 14.56 -20.84 -5.52
CA PHE A 497 14.06 -19.94 -4.47
C PHE A 497 12.52 -19.90 -4.38
N LEU A 498 11.79 -20.12 -5.48
CA LEU A 498 10.33 -20.20 -5.46
C LEU A 498 9.85 -21.42 -4.65
N LYS A 499 10.53 -22.56 -4.83
CA LYS A 499 10.28 -23.76 -4.01
C LYS A 499 10.47 -23.45 -2.53
N ASP A 500 11.59 -22.78 -2.18
CA ASP A 500 11.89 -22.42 -0.79
C ASP A 500 10.88 -21.42 -0.21
N GLN A 501 10.39 -20.48 -1.03
CA GLN A 501 9.34 -19.55 -0.62
C GLN A 501 8.00 -20.27 -0.37
N VAL A 502 7.64 -21.24 -1.20
CA VAL A 502 6.43 -22.05 -1.02
C VAL A 502 6.55 -22.89 0.26
N TRP A 503 7.68 -23.59 0.45
CA TRP A 503 7.94 -24.38 1.67
C TRP A 503 7.88 -23.55 2.96
N LYS A 504 8.33 -22.31 2.93
CA LYS A 504 8.25 -21.40 4.09
C LYS A 504 6.83 -20.97 4.42
N LYS A 505 5.88 -21.14 3.51
CA LYS A 505 4.47 -20.77 3.69
C LYS A 505 3.55 -21.94 4.05
N ILE A 506 3.97 -23.16 3.74
CA ILE A 506 3.36 -24.42 4.16
C ILE A 506 3.86 -24.78 5.55
#